data_ee603fc22e8939a908d28818ea536d85
#
_entry.id   ee603fc22e8939a908d28818ea536d85
#
_cell.length_a   1.000
_cell.length_b   1.000
_cell.length_c   1.000
_cell.angle_alpha   90.00
_cell.angle_beta   90.00
_cell.angle_gamma   90.00
#
_symmetry.space_group_name_H-M   'P 1'
#
loop_
_entity.id
_entity.type
_entity.pdbx_description
1 polymer ?
#
loop_
_entity_poly.entity_id
_entity_poly.type
_entity_poly.pdbx_seq_one_letter_code
_entity_poly.pdbx_strand_id
1 'polypeptide(L)'
;MARITNADIEHYENILNKACNLPVKSWINGKAQIGNIHVQGTNNHFNIYQHVNEGGGASSLIEGLTKREAYEWLKAACKGIELVVAAALKAQN
;
A
#
# COMPACT_ATOMS: atom_id res chain seq x y z
N MET A 1 18.51 -13.00 10.51
CA MET A 1 17.71 -11.95 9.85
C MET A 1 16.22 -12.21 10.07
N ALA A 2 15.47 -11.20 10.49
CA ALA A 2 14.06 -11.37 10.76
C ALA A 2 13.29 -11.68 9.46
N ARG A 3 12.39 -12.65 9.56
CA ARG A 3 11.54 -13.04 8.43
C ARG A 3 10.40 -12.01 8.27
N ILE A 4 10.17 -11.57 7.05
CA ILE A 4 9.03 -10.70 6.74
C ILE A 4 7.75 -11.55 6.79
N THR A 5 6.80 -11.14 7.62
CA THR A 5 5.51 -11.84 7.75
C THR A 5 4.41 -11.09 7.00
N ASN A 6 3.27 -11.74 6.78
CA ASN A 6 2.10 -11.08 6.19
C ASN A 6 1.62 -9.93 7.08
N ALA A 7 1.76 -10.07 8.41
CA ALA A 7 1.40 -9.01 9.36
C ALA A 7 2.30 -7.77 9.18
N ASP A 8 3.57 -7.96 8.85
CA ASP A 8 4.49 -6.86 8.59
C ASP A 8 4.05 -6.06 7.36
N ILE A 9 3.65 -6.77 6.30
CA ILE A 9 3.16 -6.14 5.07
C ILE A 9 1.83 -5.42 5.35
N GLU A 10 0.90 -6.07 6.02
CA GLU A 10 -0.40 -5.48 6.36
C GLU A 10 -0.25 -4.21 7.19
N HIS A 11 0.70 -4.21 8.12
CA HIS A 11 0.99 -3.04 8.95
C HIS A 11 1.31 -1.81 8.08
N TYR A 12 2.19 -1.95 7.09
CA TYR A 12 2.55 -0.84 6.22
C TYR A 12 1.48 -0.52 5.17
N GLU A 13 0.70 -1.51 4.72
CA GLU A 13 -0.48 -1.24 3.90
C GLU A 13 -1.45 -0.31 4.63
N ASN A 14 -1.72 -0.61 5.90
CA ASN A 14 -2.64 0.18 6.72
C ASN A 14 -2.11 1.60 6.93
N ILE A 15 -0.83 1.74 7.24
CA ILE A 15 -0.21 3.06 7.43
C ILE A 15 -0.28 3.86 6.14
N LEU A 16 0.06 3.25 5.01
CA LEU A 16 0.07 3.92 3.71
C LEU A 16 -1.33 4.41 3.33
N ASN A 17 -2.34 3.55 3.46
CA ASN A 17 -3.72 3.92 3.12
C ASN A 17 -4.21 5.06 4.02
N LYS A 18 -3.93 5.01 5.32
CA LYS A 18 -4.30 6.09 6.24
C LYS A 18 -3.60 7.39 5.89
N ALA A 19 -2.30 7.33 5.61
CA ALA A 19 -1.51 8.51 5.29
C ALA A 19 -1.99 9.19 4.01
N CYS A 20 -2.48 8.41 3.04
CA CYS A 20 -3.02 8.94 1.78
C CYS A 20 -4.52 9.25 1.85
N ASN A 21 -5.15 9.10 3.01
CA ASN A 21 -6.59 9.27 3.19
C ASN A 21 -7.40 8.33 2.28
N LEU A 22 -6.94 7.10 2.15
CA LEU A 22 -7.57 6.04 1.35
C LEU A 22 -8.21 4.99 2.26
N PRO A 23 -9.17 4.20 1.73
CA PRO A 23 -9.77 3.12 2.51
C PRO A 23 -8.71 2.13 2.99
N VAL A 24 -8.75 1.77 4.27
CA VAL A 24 -7.81 0.82 4.88
C VAL A 24 -8.16 -0.61 4.48
N LYS A 25 -9.46 -0.92 4.40
CA LYS A 25 -9.91 -2.24 3.98
C LYS A 25 -10.05 -2.31 2.47
N SER A 26 -9.62 -3.43 1.87
CA SER A 26 -9.73 -3.62 0.43
C SER A 26 -11.15 -3.97 -0.01
N TRP A 27 -11.91 -4.67 0.85
CA TRP A 27 -13.29 -5.09 0.56
C TRP A 27 -14.19 -4.86 1.76
N ILE A 28 -15.38 -4.34 1.53
CA ILE A 28 -16.43 -4.17 2.54
C ILE A 28 -17.75 -4.58 1.91
N ASN A 29 -18.44 -5.54 2.54
CA ASN A 29 -19.76 -6.01 2.09
C ASN A 29 -19.77 -6.42 0.60
N GLY A 30 -18.73 -7.11 0.14
CA GLY A 30 -18.62 -7.58 -1.23
C GLY A 30 -18.24 -6.52 -2.26
N LYS A 31 -17.91 -5.31 -1.81
CA LYS A 31 -17.50 -4.23 -2.71
C LYS A 31 -16.04 -3.87 -2.46
N ALA A 32 -15.28 -3.75 -3.55
CA ALA A 32 -13.91 -3.25 -3.47
C ALA A 32 -13.93 -1.77 -3.10
N GLN A 33 -13.02 -1.37 -2.23
CA GLN A 33 -12.94 0.01 -1.78
C GLN A 33 -12.02 0.81 -2.69
N ILE A 34 -12.58 1.72 -3.46
CA ILE A 34 -11.85 2.52 -4.47
C ILE A 34 -10.73 3.31 -3.80
N GLY A 35 -9.52 3.19 -4.34
CA GLY A 35 -8.34 3.86 -3.82
C GLY A 35 -7.49 3.02 -2.88
N ASN A 36 -8.04 1.94 -2.32
CA ASN A 36 -7.28 1.08 -1.41
C ASN A 36 -6.05 0.50 -2.11
N ILE A 37 -4.90 0.61 -1.45
CA ILE A 37 -3.64 0.03 -1.91
C ILE A 37 -3.40 -1.26 -1.15
N HIS A 38 -3.11 -2.35 -1.87
CA HIS A 38 -2.90 -3.65 -1.25
C HIS A 38 -1.91 -4.50 -2.04
N VAL A 39 -1.33 -5.47 -1.36
CA VAL A 39 -0.38 -6.42 -1.94
C VAL A 39 -1.09 -7.73 -2.22
N GLN A 40 -0.84 -8.30 -3.40
CA GLN A 40 -1.29 -9.65 -3.73
C GLN A 40 -0.08 -10.51 -4.08
N GLY A 41 0.01 -11.68 -3.46
CA GLY A 41 1.07 -12.64 -3.74
C GLY A 41 0.56 -13.82 -4.54
N THR A 42 1.28 -14.19 -5.60
CA THR A 42 1.01 -15.37 -6.40
C THR A 42 2.34 -16.00 -6.84
N ASN A 43 2.51 -17.31 -6.61
CA ASN A 43 3.68 -18.07 -7.10
C ASN A 43 5.02 -17.39 -6.83
N ASN A 44 5.25 -16.95 -5.60
CA ASN A 44 6.49 -16.28 -5.16
C ASN A 44 6.70 -14.88 -5.74
N HIS A 45 5.71 -14.35 -6.43
CA HIS A 45 5.72 -12.96 -6.90
C HIS A 45 4.71 -12.14 -6.12
N PHE A 46 5.04 -10.90 -5.84
CA PHE A 46 4.17 -9.98 -5.12
C PHE A 46 3.96 -8.75 -5.99
N ASN A 47 2.69 -8.35 -6.09
CA ASN A 47 2.30 -7.18 -6.87
C ASN A 47 1.56 -6.22 -5.96
N ILE A 48 1.70 -4.92 -6.19
CA ILE A 48 1.02 -3.91 -5.41
C ILE A 48 -0.01 -3.24 -6.31
N TYR A 49 -1.27 -3.29 -5.88
CA TYR A 49 -2.42 -2.81 -6.65
C TYR A 49 -3.15 -1.70 -5.91
N GLN A 50 -3.89 -0.93 -6.67
CA GLN A 50 -4.82 0.05 -6.13
C GLN A 50 -6.19 -0.18 -6.79
N HIS A 51 -7.24 -0.32 -5.99
CA HIS A 51 -8.59 -0.50 -6.51
C HIS A 51 -9.06 0.73 -7.28
N VAL A 52 -9.64 0.52 -8.46
CA VAL A 52 -10.13 1.60 -9.31
C VAL A 52 -11.64 1.57 -9.49
N ASN A 53 -12.32 0.46 -9.12
CA ASN A 53 -13.78 0.37 -9.15
C ASN A 53 -14.29 -0.62 -8.09
N GLU A 54 -15.59 -0.57 -7.82
CA GLU A 54 -16.21 -1.40 -6.77
C GLU A 54 -16.27 -2.90 -7.14
N GLY A 55 -16.14 -3.23 -8.40
CA GLY A 55 -16.14 -4.62 -8.87
C GLY A 55 -14.83 -5.37 -8.68
N GLY A 56 -13.80 -4.69 -8.18
CA GLY A 56 -12.50 -5.29 -7.92
C GLY A 56 -11.47 -5.01 -8.99
N GLY A 57 -11.79 -4.15 -9.97
CA GLY A 57 -10.79 -3.70 -10.93
C GLY A 57 -9.67 -2.96 -10.21
N ALA A 58 -8.43 -3.23 -10.57
CA ALA A 58 -7.28 -2.66 -9.91
C ALA A 58 -6.20 -2.27 -10.90
N SER A 59 -5.54 -1.15 -10.61
CA SER A 59 -4.38 -0.71 -11.35
C SER A 59 -3.13 -1.23 -10.65
N SER A 60 -2.20 -1.77 -11.39
CA SER A 60 -0.93 -2.24 -10.88
C SER A 60 -0.01 -1.03 -10.66
N LEU A 61 0.47 -0.86 -9.42
CA LEU A 61 1.45 0.18 -9.10
C LEU A 61 2.86 -0.33 -9.38
N ILE A 62 3.12 -1.57 -8.99
CA ILE A 62 4.38 -2.25 -9.30
C ILE A 62 4.14 -3.77 -9.24
N GLU A 63 4.83 -4.53 -10.08
CA GLU A 63 4.66 -5.97 -10.20
C GLU A 63 5.98 -6.71 -10.12
N GLY A 64 5.89 -8.00 -9.82
CA GLY A 64 7.03 -8.91 -9.88
C GLY A 64 8.04 -8.75 -8.76
N LEU A 65 7.60 -8.34 -7.59
CA LEU A 65 8.48 -8.14 -6.44
C LEU A 65 8.64 -9.43 -5.63
N THR A 66 9.77 -9.54 -4.93
CA THR A 66 9.89 -10.49 -3.83
C THR A 66 9.08 -9.96 -2.63
N LYS A 67 8.83 -10.82 -1.65
CA LYS A 67 8.12 -10.40 -0.43
C LYS A 67 8.85 -9.26 0.28
N ARG A 68 10.18 -9.35 0.37
CA ARG A 68 11.02 -8.31 0.97
C ARG A 68 10.95 -7.01 0.18
N GLU A 69 10.99 -7.08 -1.15
CA GLU A 69 10.87 -5.91 -2.01
C GLU A 69 9.51 -5.21 -1.84
N ALA A 70 8.42 -5.99 -1.74
CA ALA A 70 7.09 -5.44 -1.49
C ALA A 70 7.04 -4.71 -0.14
N TYR A 71 7.60 -5.33 0.90
CA TYR A 71 7.70 -4.73 2.23
C TYR A 71 8.50 -3.43 2.19
N GLU A 72 9.68 -3.45 1.57
CA GLU A 72 10.53 -2.27 1.47
C GLU A 72 9.88 -1.15 0.65
N TRP A 73 9.15 -1.51 -0.41
CA TRP A 73 8.41 -0.54 -1.23
C TRP A 73 7.35 0.19 -0.41
N LEU A 74 6.55 -0.56 0.35
CA LEU A 74 5.51 0.02 1.22
C LEU A 74 6.13 0.93 2.28
N LYS A 75 7.20 0.48 2.91
CA LYS A 75 7.92 1.22 3.93
C LYS A 75 8.48 2.53 3.36
N ALA A 76 9.10 2.46 2.18
CA ALA A 76 9.64 3.63 1.49
C ALA A 76 8.54 4.61 1.07
N ALA A 77 7.39 4.10 0.61
CA ALA A 77 6.25 4.93 0.24
C ALA A 77 5.71 5.71 1.44
N CYS A 78 5.59 5.04 2.60
CA CYS A 78 5.17 5.68 3.84
C CYS A 78 6.16 6.80 4.22
N LYS A 79 7.45 6.54 4.12
CA LYS A 79 8.48 7.52 4.43
C LYS A 79 8.43 8.71 3.46
N GLY A 80 8.22 8.44 2.19
CA GLY A 80 8.10 9.49 1.15
C GLY A 80 6.95 10.44 1.45
N ILE A 81 5.80 9.91 1.89
CA ILE A 81 4.64 10.72 2.24
C ILE A 81 4.95 11.60 3.44
N GLU A 82 5.60 11.07 4.48
CA GLU A 82 6.00 11.85 5.64
C GLU A 82 6.87 13.04 5.24
N LEU A 83 7.82 12.82 4.32
CA LEU A 83 8.70 13.88 3.84
C LEU A 83 7.94 14.95 3.06
N VAL A 84 6.99 14.55 2.23
CA VAL A 84 6.17 15.49 1.44
C VAL A 84 5.29 16.34 2.36
N VAL A 85 4.67 15.73 3.36
CA VAL A 85 3.83 16.44 4.32
C VAL A 85 4.68 17.44 5.12
N ALA A 86 5.84 17.03 5.59
CA ALA A 86 6.73 17.89 6.34
C ALA A 86 7.20 19.09 5.49
N ALA A 87 7.53 18.86 4.22
CA ALA A 87 7.93 19.92 3.31
C ALA A 87 6.78 20.91 3.06
N ALA A 88 5.55 20.41 2.88
CA ALA A 88 4.37 21.25 2.67
C ALA A 88 4.08 22.12 3.89
N LEU A 89 4.17 21.56 5.10
CA LEU A 89 3.97 22.32 6.33
C LEU A 89 5.03 23.40 6.49
N LYS A 90 6.28 23.08 6.17
CA LYS A 90 7.39 24.02 6.26
C LYS A 90 7.24 25.18 5.28
N ALA A 91 6.72 24.89 4.07
CA ALA A 91 6.52 25.91 3.04
C ALA A 91 5.39 26.90 3.40
N GLN A 92 4.48 26.51 4.30
CA GLN A 92 3.37 27.38 4.74
C GLN A 92 3.76 28.34 5.86
N ASN A 93 4.93 28.18 6.44
CA ASN A 93 5.35 29.03 7.57
C ASN A 93 6.19 30.24 7.06
#